data_515c03d72b0b2fc10cdec0df4ecd1758
#
_entry.id   515c03d72b0b2fc10cdec0df4ecd1758
#
_cell.length_a   1.000
_cell.length_b   1.000
_cell.length_c   1.000
_cell.angle_alpha   90.00
_cell.angle_beta   90.00
_cell.angle_gamma   90.00
#
_symmetry.space_group_name_H-M   'P 1'
#
loop_
_entity.id
_entity.type
_entity.pdbx_description
1 polymer ?
#
loop_
_entity_poly.entity_id
_entity_poly.type
_entity_poly.pdbx_seq_one_letter_code
_entity_poly.pdbx_strand_id
1 'polypeptide(L)'
;MLDKIGGNLYPSVTMHLAQEIMKNGGKICKGNALTAVKDNTVVVRDVKTGVEAEIPADTVILAMGVRSDRPDYAEIKKEFGNKLILVGDAARTGQIYDALHSAYDRAFVFDL
;
A
#
# COMPACT_ATOMS: atom_id res chain seq x y z
N MET A 1 3.12 -4.95 -8.31
CA MET A 1 3.35 -3.55 -8.70
C MET A 1 2.19 -3.03 -9.52
N LEU A 2 1.75 -1.80 -9.28
CA LEU A 2 0.51 -1.31 -9.87
C LEU A 2 0.75 -0.77 -11.28
N ASP A 3 -0.11 -1.15 -12.23
CA ASP A 3 -0.14 -0.57 -13.58
C ASP A 3 -0.74 0.85 -13.61
N LYS A 4 -1.38 1.23 -12.50
CA LYS A 4 -2.02 2.55 -12.34
C LYS A 4 -1.35 3.32 -11.21
N ILE A 5 -1.16 4.62 -11.42
CA ILE A 5 -0.72 5.56 -10.39
C ILE A 5 -1.95 5.92 -9.55
N GLY A 6 -1.77 6.03 -8.22
CA GLY A 6 -2.82 6.51 -7.33
C GLY A 6 -4.09 5.66 -7.34
N GLY A 7 -3.96 4.33 -7.24
CA GLY A 7 -5.02 3.35 -7.46
C GLY A 7 -6.38 3.64 -6.81
N ASN A 8 -6.39 4.33 -5.67
CA ASN A 8 -7.61 4.70 -4.92
C ASN A 8 -7.97 6.20 -5.06
N LEU A 9 -7.24 6.96 -5.87
CA LEU A 9 -7.52 8.37 -6.11
C LEU A 9 -8.49 8.54 -7.29
N TYR A 10 -9.26 9.63 -7.25
CA TYR A 10 -10.06 10.03 -8.40
C TYR A 10 -9.17 10.31 -9.63
N PRO A 11 -9.61 9.96 -10.84
CA PRO A 11 -8.83 10.16 -12.07
C PRO A 11 -8.33 11.59 -12.27
N SER A 12 -9.13 12.59 -11.92
CA SER A 12 -8.75 14.01 -12.01
C SER A 12 -7.57 14.36 -11.10
N VAL A 13 -7.55 13.83 -9.86
CA VAL A 13 -6.45 14.03 -8.91
C VAL A 13 -5.19 13.34 -9.42
N THR A 14 -5.31 12.09 -9.88
CA THR A 14 -4.18 11.34 -10.43
C THR A 14 -3.57 12.03 -11.64
N MET A 15 -4.41 12.56 -12.54
CA MET A 15 -3.96 13.28 -13.72
C MET A 15 -3.24 14.58 -13.34
N HIS A 16 -3.78 15.35 -12.41
CA HIS A 16 -3.16 16.57 -11.91
C HIS A 16 -1.78 16.30 -11.28
N LEU A 17 -1.69 15.32 -10.39
CA LEU A 17 -0.42 14.93 -9.77
C LEU A 17 0.62 14.47 -10.79
N ALA A 18 0.20 13.68 -11.78
CA ALA A 18 1.09 13.23 -12.85
C ALA A 18 1.61 14.41 -13.68
N GLN A 19 0.75 15.40 -14.00
CA GLN A 19 1.14 16.61 -14.71
C GLN A 19 2.16 17.45 -13.91
N GLU A 20 1.91 17.64 -12.59
CA GLU A 20 2.83 18.38 -11.74
C GLU A 20 4.20 17.69 -11.60
N ILE A 21 4.23 16.37 -11.50
CA ILE A 21 5.49 15.60 -11.49
C ILE A 21 6.25 15.85 -12.79
N MET A 22 5.62 15.70 -13.95
CA MET A 22 6.27 15.87 -15.25
C MET A 22 6.70 17.31 -15.50
N LYS A 23 5.90 18.30 -15.11
CA LYS A 23 6.21 19.73 -15.22
C LYS A 23 7.47 20.11 -14.43
N ASN A 24 7.71 19.44 -13.30
CA ASN A 24 8.92 19.63 -12.49
C ASN A 24 10.07 18.69 -12.88
N GLY A 25 10.06 18.11 -14.06
CA GLY A 25 11.13 17.25 -14.58
C GLY A 25 11.14 15.83 -14.02
N GLY A 26 10.14 15.47 -13.23
CA GLY A 26 10.01 14.11 -12.71
C GLY A 26 9.63 13.09 -13.78
N LYS A 27 10.01 11.84 -13.55
CA LYS A 27 9.68 10.71 -14.42
C LYS A 27 8.79 9.72 -13.67
N ILE A 28 7.82 9.16 -14.36
CA ILE A 28 6.91 8.15 -13.82
C ILE A 28 7.20 6.83 -14.50
N CYS A 29 7.79 5.89 -13.77
CA CYS A 29 8.15 4.56 -14.27
C CYS A 29 7.16 3.52 -13.74
N LYS A 30 6.15 3.17 -14.52
CA LYS A 30 5.18 2.12 -14.21
C LYS A 30 5.78 0.73 -14.45
N GLY A 31 5.25 -0.28 -13.77
CA GLY A 31 5.67 -1.67 -13.98
C GLY A 31 7.08 -1.99 -13.50
N ASN A 32 7.72 -1.10 -12.75
CA ASN A 32 9.04 -1.31 -12.18
C ASN A 32 8.95 -1.64 -10.70
N ALA A 33 9.71 -2.62 -10.25
CA ALA A 33 9.89 -2.98 -8.85
C ALA A 33 11.24 -2.46 -8.36
N LEU A 34 11.26 -1.78 -7.22
CA LEU A 34 12.49 -1.46 -6.51
C LEU A 34 13.06 -2.77 -5.93
N THR A 35 14.27 -3.15 -6.31
CA THR A 35 14.92 -4.39 -5.87
C THR A 35 16.06 -4.15 -4.91
N ALA A 36 16.76 -3.02 -5.01
CA ALA A 36 17.80 -2.63 -4.07
C ALA A 36 17.95 -1.12 -3.96
N VAL A 37 18.40 -0.67 -2.79
CA VAL A 37 18.84 0.70 -2.54
C VAL A 37 20.33 0.62 -2.20
N LYS A 38 21.15 1.36 -2.94
CA LYS A 38 22.60 1.50 -2.75
C LYS A 38 22.92 2.94 -2.31
N ASP A 39 24.15 3.25 -2.01
CA ASP A 39 24.56 4.56 -1.46
C ASP A 39 24.09 5.76 -2.31
N ASN A 40 24.23 5.70 -3.62
CA ASN A 40 23.88 6.81 -4.53
C ASN A 40 23.01 6.34 -5.72
N THR A 41 22.47 5.14 -5.66
CA THR A 41 21.65 4.57 -6.73
C THR A 41 20.55 3.68 -6.18
N VAL A 42 19.48 3.53 -6.95
CA VAL A 42 18.47 2.51 -6.74
C VAL A 42 18.46 1.53 -7.92
N VAL A 43 18.24 0.26 -7.64
CA VAL A 43 18.05 -0.75 -8.66
C VAL A 43 16.55 -1.00 -8.83
N VAL A 44 16.08 -0.83 -10.03
CA VAL A 44 14.70 -1.14 -10.42
C VAL A 44 14.67 -2.25 -11.44
N ARG A 45 13.67 -3.12 -11.34
CA ARG A 45 13.47 -4.23 -12.27
C ARG A 45 12.11 -4.08 -12.95
N ASP A 46 12.09 -4.09 -14.26
CA ASP A 46 10.86 -4.19 -15.03
C ASP A 46 10.19 -5.55 -14.75
N VAL A 47 8.94 -5.50 -14.31
CA VAL A 47 8.21 -6.70 -13.86
C VAL A 47 7.87 -7.64 -15.02
N LYS A 48 7.74 -7.10 -16.25
CA LYS A 48 7.37 -7.89 -17.44
C LYS A 48 8.58 -8.54 -18.11
N THR A 49 9.66 -7.77 -18.24
CA THR A 49 10.86 -8.23 -18.96
C THR A 49 11.92 -8.81 -18.02
N GLY A 50 11.86 -8.51 -16.73
CA GLY A 50 12.88 -8.89 -15.76
C GLY A 50 14.19 -8.08 -15.87
N VAL A 51 14.26 -7.13 -16.78
CA VAL A 51 15.46 -6.29 -16.99
C VAL A 51 15.66 -5.36 -15.81
N GLU A 52 16.88 -5.30 -15.30
CA GLU A 52 17.26 -4.37 -14.22
C GLU A 52 17.94 -3.12 -14.77
N ALA A 53 17.70 -1.99 -14.11
CA ALA A 53 18.33 -0.72 -14.40
C ALA A 53 18.72 -0.03 -13.10
N GLU A 54 19.87 0.65 -13.09
CA GLU A 54 20.30 1.51 -12.00
C GLU A 54 19.91 2.96 -12.29
N ILE A 55 19.33 3.62 -11.29
CA ILE A 55 18.90 5.02 -11.36
C ILE A 55 19.65 5.79 -10.27
N PRO A 56 20.39 6.85 -10.60
CA PRO A 56 21.01 7.72 -9.60
C PRO A 56 19.95 8.31 -8.66
N ALA A 57 20.21 8.29 -7.35
CA ALA A 57 19.30 8.83 -6.35
C ALA A 57 20.07 9.22 -5.09
N ASP A 58 19.96 10.47 -4.68
CA ASP A 58 20.54 10.99 -3.43
C ASP A 58 19.61 10.73 -2.25
N THR A 59 18.32 10.68 -2.50
CA THR A 59 17.27 10.43 -1.50
C THR A 59 16.24 9.47 -2.04
N VAL A 60 15.86 8.49 -1.23
CA VAL A 60 14.83 7.50 -1.58
C VAL A 60 13.69 7.55 -0.57
N ILE A 61 12.48 7.80 -1.05
CA ILE A 61 11.26 7.78 -0.23
C ILE A 61 10.49 6.50 -0.54
N LEU A 62 10.33 5.63 0.46
CA LEU A 62 9.57 4.40 0.34
C LEU A 62 8.10 4.64 0.71
N ALA A 63 7.21 4.58 -0.28
CA ALA A 63 5.76 4.68 -0.10
C ALA A 63 5.09 3.41 -0.64
N MET A 64 5.45 2.25 -0.07
CA MET A 64 5.11 0.92 -0.61
C MET A 64 3.80 0.35 -0.06
N GLY A 65 3.00 1.18 0.61
CA GLY A 65 1.76 0.78 1.26
C GLY A 65 1.99 0.25 2.67
N VAL A 66 0.92 -0.29 3.24
CA VAL A 66 0.88 -0.83 4.60
C VAL A 66 0.23 -2.22 4.60
N ARG A 67 0.53 -3.01 5.60
CA ARG A 67 -0.10 -4.32 5.84
C ARG A 67 -0.56 -4.41 7.29
N SER A 68 -1.56 -5.24 7.53
CA SER A 68 -2.01 -5.52 8.90
C SER A 68 -0.88 -6.14 9.70
N ASP A 69 -0.62 -5.57 10.89
CA ASP A 69 0.27 -6.14 11.89
C ASP A 69 -0.57 -6.63 13.08
N ARG A 70 -0.41 -7.88 13.45
CA ARG A 70 -1.22 -8.57 14.46
C ARG A 70 -0.36 -9.53 15.26
N PRO A 71 0.60 -9.03 16.07
CA PRO A 71 1.53 -9.89 16.80
C PRO A 71 0.80 -10.86 17.76
N ASP A 72 -0.23 -10.39 18.43
CA ASP A 72 -0.95 -11.17 19.46
C ASP A 72 -2.16 -11.97 18.93
N TYR A 73 -2.38 -11.92 17.59
CA TYR A 73 -3.59 -12.55 17.01
C TYR A 73 -3.72 -14.03 17.32
N ALA A 74 -2.63 -14.77 17.28
CA ALA A 74 -2.65 -16.22 17.46
C ALA A 74 -3.06 -16.59 18.90
N GLU A 75 -2.56 -15.85 19.89
CA GLU A 75 -2.86 -16.05 21.31
C GLU A 75 -4.31 -15.67 21.62
N ILE A 76 -4.74 -14.50 21.19
CA ILE A 76 -6.12 -14.02 21.38
C ILE A 76 -7.11 -14.97 20.66
N LYS A 77 -6.79 -15.42 19.46
CA LYS A 77 -7.63 -16.38 18.73
C LYS A 77 -7.76 -17.72 19.44
N LYS A 78 -6.69 -18.18 20.07
CA LYS A 78 -6.70 -19.43 20.87
C LYS A 78 -7.63 -19.31 22.09
N GLU A 79 -7.62 -18.15 22.76
CA GLU A 79 -8.43 -17.90 23.95
C GLU A 79 -9.90 -17.66 23.62
N PHE A 80 -10.20 -16.78 22.68
CA PHE A 80 -11.56 -16.32 22.37
C PHE A 80 -12.23 -17.08 21.21
N GLY A 81 -11.48 -17.84 20.43
CA GLY A 81 -12.03 -18.67 19.35
C GLY A 81 -12.85 -17.86 18.32
N ASN A 82 -14.10 -18.26 18.12
CA ASN A 82 -15.02 -17.62 17.19
C ASN A 82 -15.63 -16.31 17.70
N LYS A 83 -15.41 -15.97 18.97
CA LYS A 83 -15.83 -14.69 19.54
C LYS A 83 -14.91 -13.53 19.12
N LEU A 84 -13.72 -13.85 18.60
CA LEU A 84 -12.79 -12.83 18.08
C LEU A 84 -13.20 -12.38 16.69
N ILE A 85 -13.51 -11.11 16.54
CA ILE A 85 -13.82 -10.46 15.29
C ILE A 85 -12.74 -9.42 14.98
N LEU A 86 -12.17 -9.50 13.79
CA LEU A 86 -11.22 -8.49 13.30
C LEU A 86 -11.97 -7.41 12.52
N VAL A 87 -11.64 -6.15 12.81
CA VAL A 87 -12.21 -4.98 12.13
C VAL A 87 -11.11 -3.99 11.76
N GLY A 88 -11.41 -3.04 10.87
CA GLY A 88 -10.46 -2.02 10.44
C GLY A 88 -9.16 -2.61 9.90
N ASP A 89 -8.06 -1.93 10.16
CA ASP A 89 -6.73 -2.31 9.67
C ASP A 89 -6.24 -3.66 10.22
N ALA A 90 -6.79 -4.12 11.35
CA ALA A 90 -6.51 -5.47 11.83
C ALA A 90 -7.11 -6.55 10.91
N ALA A 91 -8.23 -6.30 10.27
CA ALA A 91 -8.82 -7.20 9.28
C ALA A 91 -8.17 -7.00 7.90
N ARG A 92 -8.18 -5.76 7.42
CA ARG A 92 -7.65 -5.34 6.12
C ARG A 92 -7.29 -3.87 6.18
N THR A 93 -6.05 -3.54 5.83
CA THR A 93 -5.61 -2.15 5.75
C THR A 93 -6.41 -1.37 4.70
N GLY A 94 -6.83 -0.15 5.06
CA GLY A 94 -7.67 0.69 4.22
C GLY A 94 -7.63 2.15 4.65
N GLN A 95 -8.66 2.89 4.27
CA GLN A 95 -8.88 4.26 4.71
C GLN A 95 -9.67 4.27 6.03
N ILE A 96 -9.72 5.43 6.69
CA ILE A 96 -10.52 5.61 7.92
C ILE A 96 -11.99 5.21 7.69
N TYR A 97 -12.52 5.55 6.52
CA TYR A 97 -13.87 5.15 6.10
C TYR A 97 -14.05 3.62 6.13
N ASP A 98 -13.12 2.86 5.55
CA ASP A 98 -13.17 1.40 5.51
C ASP A 98 -13.14 0.80 6.92
N ALA A 99 -12.30 1.37 7.79
CA ALA A 99 -12.17 0.94 9.18
C ALA A 99 -13.48 1.16 9.95
N LEU A 100 -14.08 2.34 9.85
CA LEU A 100 -15.35 2.67 10.51
C LEU A 100 -16.50 1.78 10.01
N HIS A 101 -16.63 1.61 8.69
CA HIS A 101 -17.68 0.76 8.13
C HIS A 101 -17.51 -0.71 8.53
N SER A 102 -16.28 -1.24 8.48
CA SER A 102 -16.04 -2.62 8.90
C SER A 102 -16.39 -2.87 10.36
N ALA A 103 -16.16 -1.90 11.24
CA ALA A 103 -16.52 -2.00 12.65
C ALA A 103 -18.04 -1.91 12.84
N TYR A 104 -18.69 -0.94 12.18
CA TYR A 104 -20.14 -0.77 12.24
C TYR A 104 -20.89 -2.00 11.74
N ASP A 105 -20.54 -2.51 10.57
CA ASP A 105 -21.18 -3.68 9.97
C ASP A 105 -21.09 -4.92 10.87
N ARG A 106 -19.97 -5.09 11.56
CA ARG A 106 -19.78 -6.22 12.49
C ARG A 106 -20.53 -6.03 13.79
N ALA A 107 -20.53 -4.81 14.33
CA ALA A 107 -21.26 -4.52 15.57
C ALA A 107 -22.78 -4.60 15.37
N PHE A 108 -23.28 -4.18 14.19
CA PHE A 108 -24.70 -4.17 13.89
C PHE A 108 -25.32 -5.57 13.76
N VAL A 109 -24.56 -6.55 13.28
CA VAL A 109 -25.00 -7.96 13.14
C VAL A 109 -24.50 -8.87 14.27
N PHE A 110 -23.96 -8.28 15.33
CA PHE A 110 -23.45 -9.04 16.47
C PHE A 110 -24.61 -9.39 17.41
N ASP A 111 -25.05 -10.64 17.37
CA ASP A 111 -25.96 -11.19 18.39
C ASP A 111 -25.14 -11.51 19.64
N LEU A 112 -25.47 -10.85 20.73
CA LEU A 112 -24.88 -11.05 22.06
C LEU A 112 -25.32 -12.38 22.69
#